data_21588c299c69ce3b13dd67d573765880
#
_entry.id   21588c299c69ce3b13dd67d573765880
#
_cell.length_a   1.000
_cell.length_b   1.000
_cell.length_c   1.000
_cell.angle_alpha   90.00
_cell.angle_beta   90.00
_cell.angle_gamma   90.00
#
_symmetry.space_group_name_H-M   'P 1'
#
loop_
_entity.id
_entity.type
_entity.pdbx_description
1 polymer ?
#
loop_
_entity_poly.entity_id
_entity_poly.type
_entity_poly.pdbx_seq_one_letter_code
_entity_poly.pdbx_strand_id
1 'polypeptide(L)'
;MATFAISLATFFCRDLDLAHFNAVVRVPWVPALGMNYHLALDGISLTLVLVTSITAVSSVLFSWDVANDQRPNEFFFWLLLVVGSSFGVFLSADLFLLFVFYELVIVPKYFLIAIWGSTNKEYGAMKLTLYSFFGGALVFIGIIAAYVSAGSLDLNELAQFRFSPQLQSWAFPILFVGFAVLAGIWPLHTWAPTGHVAAPTAGSMLLAGIVMK
;
A
#
# COMPACT_ATOMS: atom_id res chain seq x y z
N MET A 1 6.15 18.30 2.94
CA MET A 1 5.31 19.48 3.28
C MET A 1 4.25 19.77 2.21
N ALA A 2 4.59 19.87 0.92
CA ALA A 2 3.60 20.13 -0.13
C ALA A 2 2.47 19.09 -0.18
N THR A 3 2.79 17.79 -0.12
CA THR A 3 1.81 16.69 -0.10
C THR A 3 0.84 16.79 1.06
N PHE A 4 1.33 17.14 2.26
CA PHE A 4 0.49 17.35 3.43
C PHE A 4 -0.45 18.56 3.27
N ALA A 5 0.06 19.69 2.77
CA ALA A 5 -0.76 20.86 2.51
C ALA A 5 -1.85 20.60 1.47
N ILE A 6 -1.52 19.88 0.40
CA ILE A 6 -2.49 19.48 -0.64
C ILE A 6 -3.54 18.53 -0.06
N SER A 7 -3.14 17.50 0.71
CA SER A 7 -4.08 16.56 1.34
C SER A 7 -5.03 17.27 2.30
N LEU A 8 -4.51 18.21 3.09
CA LEU A 8 -5.30 19.00 4.03
C LEU A 8 -6.26 19.94 3.29
N ALA A 9 -5.79 20.62 2.24
CA ALA A 9 -6.62 21.47 1.41
C ALA A 9 -7.74 20.66 0.72
N THR A 10 -7.43 19.48 0.22
CA THR A 10 -8.42 18.59 -0.40
C THR A 10 -9.47 18.15 0.62
N PHE A 11 -9.05 17.87 1.86
CA PHE A 11 -9.97 17.46 2.93
C PHE A 11 -10.96 18.56 3.33
N PHE A 12 -10.49 19.82 3.43
CA PHE A 12 -11.33 20.92 3.94
C PHE A 12 -12.02 21.79 2.88
N CYS A 13 -11.48 21.84 1.66
CA CYS A 13 -11.92 22.82 0.65
C CYS A 13 -12.78 22.21 -0.47
N ARG A 14 -13.08 20.92 -0.45
CA ARG A 14 -13.84 20.27 -1.52
C ARG A 14 -15.19 19.76 -1.02
N ASP A 15 -16.26 20.13 -1.72
CA ASP A 15 -17.56 19.46 -1.67
C ASP A 15 -17.39 18.08 -2.37
N LEU A 16 -16.81 17.12 -1.65
CA LEU A 16 -16.64 15.76 -2.13
C LEU A 16 -17.91 14.97 -1.81
N ASP A 17 -18.49 14.35 -2.81
CA ASP A 17 -19.43 13.26 -2.57
C ASP A 17 -18.63 12.04 -2.05
N LEU A 18 -18.58 11.92 -0.72
CA LEU A 18 -17.78 10.90 -0.04
C LEU A 18 -18.26 9.46 -0.30
N ALA A 19 -19.43 9.30 -0.90
CA ALA A 19 -20.00 8.00 -1.27
C ALA A 19 -19.55 7.52 -2.65
N HIS A 20 -19.01 8.39 -3.49
CA HIS A 20 -18.61 8.08 -4.85
C HIS A 20 -17.15 8.48 -5.13
N PHE A 21 -16.56 7.86 -6.13
CA PHE A 21 -15.21 8.22 -6.57
C PHE A 21 -15.18 9.62 -7.20
N ASN A 22 -14.33 10.47 -6.64
CA ASN A 22 -14.12 11.85 -7.08
C ASN A 22 -12.72 12.03 -7.66
N ALA A 23 -12.49 13.13 -8.37
CA ALA A 23 -11.19 13.52 -8.92
C ALA A 23 -10.52 12.40 -9.75
N VAL A 24 -11.29 11.79 -10.61
CA VAL A 24 -10.88 10.63 -11.41
C VAL A 24 -9.88 11.03 -12.48
N VAL A 25 -8.75 10.30 -12.51
CA VAL A 25 -7.76 10.33 -13.60
C VAL A 25 -7.71 8.94 -14.21
N ARG A 26 -8.12 8.77 -15.44
CA ARG A 26 -8.13 7.49 -16.16
C ARG A 26 -7.35 7.59 -17.45
N VAL A 27 -6.25 6.83 -17.53
CA VAL A 27 -5.41 6.75 -18.75
C VAL A 27 -5.21 5.27 -19.07
N PRO A 28 -5.45 4.81 -20.31
CA PRO A 28 -5.20 3.42 -20.65
C PRO A 28 -3.70 3.13 -20.57
N TRP A 29 -3.34 2.10 -19.76
CA TRP A 29 -1.96 1.69 -19.56
C TRP A 29 -1.60 0.49 -20.44
N VAL A 30 -2.35 -0.61 -20.32
CA VAL A 30 -2.20 -1.81 -21.16
C VAL A 30 -3.57 -2.17 -21.75
N PRO A 31 -3.94 -1.55 -22.90
CA PRO A 31 -5.27 -1.73 -23.49
C PRO A 31 -5.61 -3.19 -23.83
N ALA A 32 -4.60 -3.99 -24.22
CA ALA A 32 -4.77 -5.40 -24.58
C ALA A 32 -5.27 -6.26 -23.40
N LEU A 33 -5.01 -5.83 -22.16
CA LEU A 33 -5.44 -6.52 -20.94
C LEU A 33 -6.52 -5.73 -20.17
N GLY A 34 -7.03 -4.63 -20.73
CA GLY A 34 -8.01 -3.77 -20.07
C GLY A 34 -7.49 -3.05 -18.83
N MET A 35 -6.16 -2.99 -18.63
CA MET A 35 -5.54 -2.35 -17.48
C MET A 35 -5.47 -0.84 -17.67
N ASN A 36 -5.93 -0.09 -16.69
CA ASN A 36 -5.93 1.37 -16.73
C ASN A 36 -5.12 1.95 -15.57
N TYR A 37 -4.41 3.03 -15.85
CA TYR A 37 -3.91 3.92 -14.79
C TYR A 37 -5.10 4.75 -14.33
N HIS A 38 -5.82 4.19 -13.36
CA HIS A 38 -7.06 4.76 -12.87
C HIS A 38 -6.91 5.15 -11.40
N LEU A 39 -6.85 6.44 -11.14
CA LEU A 39 -6.78 7.01 -9.80
C LEU A 39 -8.08 7.73 -9.48
N ALA A 40 -8.58 7.53 -8.28
CA ALA A 40 -9.78 8.19 -7.80
C ALA A 40 -9.72 8.39 -6.28
N LEU A 41 -10.55 9.28 -5.77
CA LEU A 41 -10.69 9.61 -4.36
C LEU A 41 -12.11 9.31 -3.89
N ASP A 42 -12.22 8.59 -2.78
CA ASP A 42 -13.45 8.42 -1.99
C ASP A 42 -13.21 8.87 -0.53
N GLY A 43 -14.21 8.74 0.33
CA GLY A 43 -14.09 9.13 1.74
C GLY A 43 -13.04 8.33 2.51
N ILE A 44 -12.86 7.05 2.20
CA ILE A 44 -11.88 6.19 2.85
C ILE A 44 -10.48 6.55 2.37
N SER A 45 -10.27 6.63 1.06
CA SER A 45 -8.97 6.94 0.47
C SER A 45 -8.49 8.34 0.87
N LEU A 46 -9.37 9.32 0.95
CA LEU A 46 -9.05 10.68 1.40
C LEU A 46 -8.51 10.69 2.84
N THR A 47 -9.14 9.94 3.74
CA THR A 47 -8.69 9.81 5.12
C THR A 47 -7.31 9.12 5.19
N LEU A 48 -7.11 8.05 4.43
CA LEU A 48 -5.84 7.32 4.37
C LEU A 48 -4.72 8.17 3.74
N VAL A 49 -5.02 8.95 2.73
CA VAL A 49 -4.10 9.93 2.11
C VAL A 49 -3.67 10.99 3.13
N LEU A 50 -4.60 11.50 3.94
CA LEU A 50 -4.28 12.47 5.00
C LEU A 50 -3.37 11.84 6.07
N VAL A 51 -3.70 10.66 6.57
CA VAL A 51 -2.87 9.91 7.55
C VAL A 51 -1.49 9.62 6.98
N THR A 52 -1.41 9.23 5.70
CA THR A 52 -0.14 9.00 5.00
C THR A 52 0.71 10.27 4.95
N SER A 53 0.10 11.40 4.65
CA SER A 53 0.79 12.69 4.60
C SER A 53 1.35 13.11 5.96
N ILE A 54 0.57 12.94 7.04
CA ILE A 54 1.01 13.23 8.41
C ILE A 54 2.17 12.31 8.79
N THR A 55 2.02 11.01 8.55
CA THR A 55 3.06 10.01 8.87
C THR A 55 4.33 10.26 8.07
N ALA A 56 4.24 10.65 6.81
CA ALA A 56 5.38 10.97 5.97
C ALA A 56 6.16 12.17 6.51
N VAL A 57 5.47 13.27 6.86
CA VAL A 57 6.10 14.45 7.45
C VAL A 57 6.77 14.09 8.77
N SER A 58 6.09 13.38 9.64
CA SER A 58 6.63 12.92 10.93
C SER A 58 7.87 12.04 10.72
N SER A 59 7.81 11.07 9.80
CA SER A 59 8.93 10.17 9.52
C SER A 59 10.17 10.92 9.03
N VAL A 60 10.01 11.94 8.19
CA VAL A 60 11.14 12.78 7.75
C VAL A 60 11.71 13.57 8.91
N LEU A 61 10.88 14.18 9.74
CA LEU A 61 11.34 14.96 10.90
C LEU A 61 12.08 14.10 11.93
N PHE A 62 11.56 12.91 12.24
CA PHE A 62 12.21 11.97 13.16
C PHE A 62 13.46 11.27 12.58
N SER A 63 13.72 11.44 11.29
CA SER A 63 14.93 10.92 10.63
C SER A 63 16.00 11.96 10.44
N TRP A 64 15.87 13.16 11.05
CA TRP A 64 16.82 14.24 10.83
C TRP A 64 18.25 13.87 11.26
N ASP A 65 18.37 13.07 12.33
CA ASP A 65 19.67 12.61 12.83
C ASP A 65 20.33 11.61 11.88
N VAL A 66 19.52 10.81 11.14
CA VAL A 66 20.01 9.88 10.12
C VAL A 66 20.65 10.64 8.94
N ALA A 67 20.28 11.91 8.72
CA ALA A 67 20.91 12.75 7.71
C ALA A 67 22.41 13.02 7.99
N ASN A 68 22.85 12.85 9.24
CA ASN A 68 24.25 12.96 9.63
C ASN A 68 25.01 11.62 9.56
N ASP A 69 24.31 10.53 9.26
CA ASP A 69 24.83 9.17 9.17
C ASP A 69 25.21 8.80 7.73
N GLN A 70 25.64 7.57 7.53
CA GLN A 70 26.06 7.08 6.22
C GLN A 70 24.89 7.00 5.25
N ARG A 71 25.01 7.58 4.04
CA ARG A 71 24.10 7.49 2.90
C ARG A 71 22.68 8.09 3.11
N PRO A 72 22.55 9.35 3.53
CA PRO A 72 21.25 9.96 3.76
C PRO A 72 20.36 10.00 2.49
N ASN A 73 20.95 10.22 1.32
CA ASN A 73 20.20 10.27 0.05
C ASN A 73 19.50 8.96 -0.27
N GLU A 74 20.16 7.82 -0.03
CA GLU A 74 19.57 6.49 -0.24
C GLU A 74 18.44 6.24 0.76
N PHE A 75 18.64 6.63 2.02
CA PHE A 75 17.63 6.48 3.07
C PHE A 75 16.34 7.23 2.71
N PHE A 76 16.44 8.51 2.38
CA PHE A 76 15.29 9.33 2.03
C PHE A 76 14.66 8.91 0.70
N PHE A 77 15.44 8.41 -0.27
CA PHE A 77 14.91 7.82 -1.49
C PHE A 77 13.98 6.64 -1.19
N TRP A 78 14.44 5.66 -0.40
CA TRP A 78 13.63 4.50 -0.04
C TRP A 78 12.42 4.89 0.82
N LEU A 79 12.60 5.82 1.75
CA LEU A 79 11.52 6.33 2.60
C LEU A 79 10.41 7.00 1.76
N LEU A 80 10.79 7.88 0.84
CA LEU A 80 9.83 8.55 -0.03
C LEU A 80 9.19 7.59 -1.04
N LEU A 81 9.89 6.55 -1.46
CA LEU A 81 9.32 5.50 -2.32
C LEU A 81 8.24 4.70 -1.59
N VAL A 82 8.42 4.38 -0.30
CA VAL A 82 7.34 3.77 0.53
C VAL A 82 6.13 4.69 0.56
N VAL A 83 6.33 5.97 0.84
CA VAL A 83 5.24 6.95 0.91
C VAL A 83 4.51 7.08 -0.43
N GLY A 84 5.27 7.24 -1.53
CA GLY A 84 4.70 7.39 -2.88
C GLY A 84 3.91 6.15 -3.32
N SER A 85 4.45 4.96 -3.06
CA SER A 85 3.75 3.71 -3.35
C SER A 85 2.47 3.55 -2.52
N SER A 86 2.50 3.97 -1.24
CA SER A 86 1.30 3.94 -0.39
C SER A 86 0.20 4.88 -0.88
N PHE A 87 0.56 6.08 -1.33
CA PHE A 87 -0.40 6.95 -2.03
C PHE A 87 -0.98 6.27 -3.26
N GLY A 88 -0.15 5.58 -4.04
CA GLY A 88 -0.59 4.80 -5.18
C GLY A 88 -1.62 3.74 -4.81
N VAL A 89 -1.40 2.98 -3.73
CA VAL A 89 -2.37 1.98 -3.24
C VAL A 89 -3.71 2.63 -2.89
N PHE A 90 -3.69 3.71 -2.08
CA PHE A 90 -4.93 4.32 -1.59
C PHE A 90 -5.72 5.09 -2.64
N LEU A 91 -5.08 5.52 -3.72
CA LEU A 91 -5.73 6.23 -4.82
C LEU A 91 -6.12 5.32 -5.98
N SER A 92 -5.65 4.07 -6.03
CA SER A 92 -5.93 3.17 -7.15
C SER A 92 -7.40 2.74 -7.18
N ALA A 93 -8.06 3.02 -8.28
CA ALA A 93 -9.41 2.55 -8.61
C ALA A 93 -9.42 1.39 -9.64
N ASP A 94 -8.25 0.90 -10.01
CA ASP A 94 -8.02 -0.29 -10.81
C ASP A 94 -7.32 -1.34 -9.93
N LEU A 95 -7.84 -2.57 -9.93
CA LEU A 95 -7.38 -3.64 -9.04
C LEU A 95 -5.95 -4.11 -9.34
N PHE A 96 -5.54 -4.08 -10.61
CA PHE A 96 -4.17 -4.40 -10.97
C PHE A 96 -3.20 -3.28 -10.61
N LEU A 97 -3.58 -2.02 -10.81
CA LEU A 97 -2.78 -0.87 -10.41
C LEU A 97 -2.57 -0.84 -8.90
N LEU A 98 -3.62 -1.13 -8.12
CA LEU A 98 -3.53 -1.31 -6.67
C LEU A 98 -2.48 -2.38 -6.32
N PHE A 99 -2.53 -3.53 -6.98
CA PHE A 99 -1.57 -4.61 -6.76
C PHE A 99 -0.13 -4.19 -7.09
N VAL A 100 0.09 -3.48 -8.20
CA VAL A 100 1.43 -2.98 -8.57
C VAL A 100 2.01 -2.08 -7.49
N PHE A 101 1.23 -1.12 -6.98
CA PHE A 101 1.69 -0.25 -5.89
C PHE A 101 1.84 -1.00 -4.57
N TYR A 102 0.99 -1.97 -4.29
CA TYR A 102 1.10 -2.85 -3.13
C TYR A 102 2.43 -3.63 -3.12
N GLU A 103 2.81 -4.23 -4.26
CA GLU A 103 4.10 -4.92 -4.39
C GLU A 103 5.29 -3.95 -4.35
N LEU A 104 5.14 -2.76 -4.95
CA LEU A 104 6.19 -1.75 -4.96
C LEU A 104 6.57 -1.26 -3.56
N VAL A 105 5.66 -1.29 -2.58
CA VAL A 105 5.96 -0.94 -1.19
C VAL A 105 6.92 -1.93 -0.53
N ILE A 106 6.97 -3.20 -0.97
CA ILE A 106 7.74 -4.25 -0.29
C ILE A 106 9.25 -4.02 -0.42
N VAL A 107 9.71 -3.69 -1.63
CA VAL A 107 11.15 -3.53 -1.93
C VAL A 107 11.81 -2.44 -1.07
N PRO A 108 11.29 -1.21 -1.01
CA PRO A 108 11.92 -0.16 -0.21
C PRO A 108 11.87 -0.45 1.29
N LYS A 109 10.84 -1.13 1.80
CA LYS A 109 10.80 -1.58 3.21
C LYS A 109 11.95 -2.52 3.54
N TYR A 110 12.24 -3.48 2.65
CA TYR A 110 13.37 -4.39 2.83
C TYR A 110 14.67 -3.60 3.00
N PHE A 111 14.99 -2.69 2.08
CA PHE A 111 16.21 -1.91 2.13
C PHE A 111 16.30 -0.99 3.36
N LEU A 112 15.20 -0.32 3.72
CA LEU A 112 15.16 0.52 4.92
C LEU A 112 15.50 -0.28 6.19
N ILE A 113 15.02 -1.49 6.32
CA ILE A 113 15.27 -2.32 7.49
C ILE A 113 16.65 -2.97 7.40
N ALA A 114 17.02 -3.55 6.26
CA ALA A 114 18.28 -4.28 6.10
C ALA A 114 19.53 -3.40 6.25
N ILE A 115 19.46 -2.14 5.80
CA ILE A 115 20.61 -1.22 5.83
C ILE A 115 20.63 -0.42 7.13
N TRP A 116 19.56 0.30 7.45
CA TRP A 116 19.49 1.24 8.58
C TRP A 116 18.77 0.70 9.81
N GLY A 117 18.38 -0.57 9.78
CA GLY A 117 17.76 -1.23 10.92
C GLY A 117 18.70 -1.47 12.09
N SER A 118 18.12 -1.91 13.20
CA SER A 118 18.81 -2.16 14.46
C SER A 118 19.09 -3.67 14.68
N THR A 119 18.61 -4.23 15.77
CA THR A 119 18.85 -5.62 16.18
C THR A 119 18.21 -6.61 15.21
N ASN A 120 19.00 -7.61 14.75
CA ASN A 120 18.54 -8.67 13.83
C ASN A 120 17.88 -8.15 12.55
N LYS A 121 18.37 -7.04 12.03
CA LYS A 121 17.79 -6.32 10.88
C LYS A 121 17.65 -7.17 9.64
N GLU A 122 18.63 -8.01 9.31
CA GLU A 122 18.57 -8.90 8.15
C GLU A 122 17.46 -9.93 8.26
N TYR A 123 17.33 -10.56 9.44
CA TYR A 123 16.25 -11.51 9.71
C TYR A 123 14.87 -10.82 9.68
N GLY A 124 14.77 -9.64 10.31
CA GLY A 124 13.52 -8.87 10.32
C GLY A 124 13.08 -8.42 8.92
N ALA A 125 14.03 -7.91 8.13
CA ALA A 125 13.78 -7.51 6.74
C ALA A 125 13.36 -8.71 5.88
N MET A 126 14.09 -9.83 5.96
CA MET A 126 13.80 -11.03 5.18
C MET A 126 12.43 -11.61 5.55
N LYS A 127 12.13 -11.74 6.84
CA LYS A 127 10.86 -12.28 7.33
C LYS A 127 9.69 -11.43 6.84
N LEU A 128 9.76 -10.11 7.00
CA LEU A 128 8.73 -9.18 6.51
C LEU A 128 8.51 -9.35 5.01
N THR A 129 9.60 -9.41 4.24
CA THR A 129 9.53 -9.52 2.78
C THR A 129 8.91 -10.83 2.32
N LEU A 130 9.33 -11.96 2.91
CA LEU A 130 8.77 -13.27 2.55
C LEU A 130 7.28 -13.38 2.87
N TYR A 131 6.85 -12.86 4.04
CA TYR A 131 5.43 -12.81 4.39
C TYR A 131 4.66 -11.92 3.41
N SER A 132 5.19 -10.73 3.09
CA SER A 132 4.54 -9.81 2.16
C SER A 132 4.40 -10.42 0.75
N PHE A 133 5.43 -11.04 0.20
CA PHE A 133 5.34 -11.71 -1.10
C PHE A 133 4.38 -12.90 -1.09
N PHE A 134 4.34 -13.67 -0.01
CA PHE A 134 3.38 -14.75 0.12
C PHE A 134 1.94 -14.21 0.12
N GLY A 135 1.68 -13.14 0.90
CA GLY A 135 0.39 -12.46 0.90
C GLY A 135 0.04 -11.87 -0.47
N GLY A 136 0.99 -11.21 -1.12
CA GLY A 136 0.83 -10.65 -2.47
C GLY A 136 0.50 -11.71 -3.53
N ALA A 137 1.15 -12.88 -3.48
CA ALA A 137 0.83 -13.99 -4.38
C ALA A 137 -0.63 -14.46 -4.24
N LEU A 138 -1.15 -14.53 -3.02
CA LEU A 138 -2.56 -14.87 -2.79
C LEU A 138 -3.50 -13.78 -3.31
N VAL A 139 -3.18 -12.51 -3.07
CA VAL A 139 -3.95 -11.39 -3.62
C VAL A 139 -3.95 -11.44 -5.14
N PHE A 140 -2.82 -11.71 -5.77
CA PHE A 140 -2.70 -11.80 -7.23
C PHE A 140 -3.58 -12.92 -7.81
N ILE A 141 -3.63 -14.09 -7.17
CA ILE A 141 -4.54 -15.18 -7.57
C ILE A 141 -5.99 -14.70 -7.56
N GLY A 142 -6.40 -13.99 -6.50
CA GLY A 142 -7.74 -13.43 -6.41
C GLY A 142 -8.05 -12.38 -7.47
N ILE A 143 -7.08 -11.53 -7.81
CA ILE A 143 -7.20 -10.54 -8.89
C ILE A 143 -7.40 -11.21 -10.24
N ILE A 144 -6.60 -12.24 -10.55
CA ILE A 144 -6.76 -13.03 -11.79
C ILE A 144 -8.16 -13.67 -11.84
N ALA A 145 -8.61 -14.25 -10.73
CA ALA A 145 -9.92 -14.86 -10.65
C ALA A 145 -11.07 -13.86 -10.92
N ALA A 146 -10.96 -12.66 -10.36
CA ALA A 146 -11.91 -11.57 -10.59
C ALA A 146 -11.89 -11.14 -12.07
N TYR A 147 -10.71 -10.93 -12.63
CA TYR A 147 -10.53 -10.53 -14.02
C TYR A 147 -11.09 -11.56 -15.03
N VAL A 148 -10.77 -12.83 -14.85
CA VAL A 148 -11.26 -13.91 -15.72
C VAL A 148 -12.78 -14.02 -15.69
N SER A 149 -13.39 -13.68 -14.55
CA SER A 149 -14.84 -13.79 -14.39
C SER A 149 -15.60 -12.55 -14.88
N ALA A 150 -15.07 -11.36 -14.65
CA ALA A 150 -15.74 -10.09 -14.94
C ALA A 150 -15.26 -9.44 -16.26
N GLY A 151 -14.07 -9.81 -16.75
CA GLY A 151 -13.46 -9.18 -17.93
C GLY A 151 -12.96 -7.76 -17.70
N SER A 152 -12.97 -7.27 -16.46
CA SER A 152 -12.56 -5.92 -16.07
C SER A 152 -11.77 -5.93 -14.77
N LEU A 153 -10.92 -4.90 -14.59
CA LEU A 153 -10.15 -4.63 -13.38
C LEU A 153 -10.59 -3.33 -12.68
N ASP A 154 -11.52 -2.59 -13.27
CA ASP A 154 -12.07 -1.37 -12.70
C ASP A 154 -12.93 -1.68 -11.48
N LEU A 155 -12.63 -1.09 -10.32
CA LEU A 155 -13.35 -1.35 -9.07
C LEU A 155 -14.83 -0.98 -9.14
N ASN A 156 -15.21 0.05 -9.92
CA ASN A 156 -16.63 0.40 -10.11
C ASN A 156 -17.39 -0.66 -10.90
N GLU A 157 -16.75 -1.22 -11.93
CA GLU A 157 -17.34 -2.28 -12.75
C GLU A 157 -17.44 -3.58 -11.96
N LEU A 158 -16.37 -3.92 -11.20
CA LEU A 158 -16.35 -5.11 -10.34
C LEU A 158 -17.39 -5.04 -9.21
N ALA A 159 -17.64 -3.86 -8.64
CA ALA A 159 -18.64 -3.66 -7.59
C ALA A 159 -20.07 -3.93 -8.09
N GLN A 160 -20.34 -3.72 -9.38
CA GLN A 160 -21.64 -3.98 -9.99
C GLN A 160 -21.77 -5.41 -10.55
N PHE A 161 -20.65 -6.10 -10.72
CA PHE A 161 -20.62 -7.45 -11.28
C PHE A 161 -21.09 -8.50 -10.26
N ARG A 162 -21.96 -9.42 -10.70
CA ARG A 162 -22.43 -10.52 -9.85
C ARG A 162 -21.54 -11.75 -10.02
N PHE A 163 -20.61 -11.93 -9.13
CA PHE A 163 -19.77 -13.12 -9.09
C PHE A 163 -20.57 -14.38 -8.71
N SER A 164 -20.24 -15.52 -9.32
CA SER A 164 -20.87 -16.78 -8.97
C SER A 164 -20.59 -17.18 -7.52
N PRO A 165 -21.53 -17.79 -6.78
CA PRO A 165 -21.30 -18.25 -5.41
C PRO A 165 -20.10 -19.20 -5.28
N GLN A 166 -19.87 -20.02 -6.28
CA GLN A 166 -18.74 -20.95 -6.31
C GLN A 166 -17.40 -20.19 -6.36
N LEU A 167 -17.28 -19.15 -7.17
CA LEU A 167 -16.08 -18.32 -7.21
C LEU A 167 -15.87 -17.59 -5.87
N GLN A 168 -16.93 -17.01 -5.33
CA GLN A 168 -16.85 -16.28 -4.05
C GLN A 168 -16.39 -17.18 -2.90
N SER A 169 -16.82 -18.43 -2.85
CA SER A 169 -16.51 -19.35 -1.75
C SER A 169 -15.02 -19.69 -1.63
N TRP A 170 -14.23 -19.63 -2.72
CA TRP A 170 -12.79 -19.87 -2.66
C TRP A 170 -11.94 -18.60 -2.87
N ALA A 171 -12.37 -17.68 -3.75
CA ALA A 171 -11.60 -16.49 -4.06
C ALA A 171 -11.58 -15.49 -2.90
N PHE A 172 -12.72 -15.31 -2.21
CA PHE A 172 -12.79 -14.42 -1.05
C PHE A 172 -11.85 -14.85 0.09
N PRO A 173 -11.84 -16.11 0.54
CA PRO A 173 -10.87 -16.55 1.56
C PRO A 173 -9.41 -16.34 1.13
N ILE A 174 -9.07 -16.57 -0.13
CA ILE A 174 -7.70 -16.39 -0.64
C ILE A 174 -7.31 -14.90 -0.59
N LEU A 175 -8.17 -14.01 -1.10
CA LEU A 175 -7.96 -12.56 -1.02
C LEU A 175 -7.86 -12.08 0.43
N PHE A 176 -8.79 -12.55 1.28
CA PHE A 176 -8.80 -12.20 2.69
C PHE A 176 -7.50 -12.61 3.39
N VAL A 177 -7.04 -13.84 3.20
CA VAL A 177 -5.77 -14.32 3.78
C VAL A 177 -4.59 -13.52 3.22
N GLY A 178 -4.57 -13.22 1.92
CA GLY A 178 -3.53 -12.42 1.30
C GLY A 178 -3.39 -11.03 1.94
N PHE A 179 -4.47 -10.30 2.08
CA PHE A 179 -4.47 -8.99 2.76
C PHE A 179 -4.24 -9.13 4.27
N ALA A 180 -4.75 -10.19 4.91
CA ALA A 180 -4.54 -10.46 6.33
C ALA A 180 -3.06 -10.67 6.69
N VAL A 181 -2.26 -11.22 5.80
CA VAL A 181 -0.80 -11.34 5.99
C VAL A 181 -0.18 -9.96 6.18
N LEU A 182 -0.46 -9.01 5.29
CA LEU A 182 0.13 -7.67 5.38
C LEU A 182 -0.45 -6.84 6.54
N ALA A 183 -1.74 -6.99 6.82
CA ALA A 183 -2.39 -6.39 7.97
C ALA A 183 -1.90 -6.97 9.31
N GLY A 184 -1.18 -8.08 9.30
CA GLY A 184 -0.66 -8.73 10.51
C GLY A 184 -1.75 -9.37 11.36
N ILE A 185 -2.77 -9.97 10.74
CA ILE A 185 -3.86 -10.66 11.44
C ILE A 185 -3.35 -12.02 11.96
N TRP A 186 -3.75 -12.37 13.20
CA TRP A 186 -3.43 -13.68 13.77
C TRP A 186 -4.03 -14.81 12.89
N PRO A 187 -3.29 -15.89 12.59
CA PRO A 187 -1.95 -16.28 13.07
C PRO A 187 -0.77 -15.78 12.22
N LEU A 188 -1.00 -14.99 11.19
CA LEU A 188 0.00 -14.55 10.20
C LEU A 188 0.76 -13.26 10.61
N HIS A 189 0.64 -12.85 11.86
CA HIS A 189 1.16 -11.57 12.40
C HIS A 189 2.64 -11.60 12.81
N THR A 190 3.28 -12.78 12.84
CA THR A 190 4.60 -12.93 13.48
C THR A 190 5.74 -12.13 12.83
N TRP A 191 5.56 -11.68 11.61
CA TRP A 191 6.49 -10.78 10.94
C TRP A 191 6.45 -9.35 11.51
N ALA A 192 5.28 -8.90 11.96
CA ALA A 192 5.07 -7.51 12.39
C ALA A 192 5.92 -7.13 13.61
N PRO A 193 5.85 -7.80 14.77
CA PRO A 193 6.72 -7.46 15.88
C PRO A 193 8.21 -7.59 15.53
N THR A 194 8.59 -8.60 14.75
CA THR A 194 9.99 -8.80 14.34
C THR A 194 10.47 -7.66 13.41
N GLY A 195 9.64 -7.29 12.44
CA GLY A 195 9.93 -6.20 11.50
C GLY A 195 9.99 -4.83 12.18
N HIS A 196 9.08 -4.56 13.12
CA HIS A 196 9.04 -3.30 13.86
C HIS A 196 10.27 -3.11 14.77
N VAL A 197 10.68 -4.16 15.47
CA VAL A 197 11.88 -4.11 16.34
C VAL A 197 13.14 -3.92 15.50
N ALA A 198 13.21 -4.53 14.32
CA ALA A 198 14.36 -4.42 13.43
C ALA A 198 14.41 -3.08 12.68
N ALA A 199 13.26 -2.45 12.40
CA ALA A 199 13.18 -1.25 11.58
C ALA A 199 13.77 -0.01 12.26
N PRO A 200 14.36 0.93 11.48
CA PRO A 200 14.66 2.27 12.00
C PRO A 200 13.35 2.97 12.39
N THR A 201 13.43 3.95 13.32
CA THR A 201 12.25 4.62 13.88
C THR A 201 11.27 5.12 12.80
N ALA A 202 11.77 5.81 11.78
CA ALA A 202 10.93 6.29 10.68
C ALA A 202 10.32 5.14 9.87
N GLY A 203 11.08 4.07 9.64
CA GLY A 203 10.58 2.86 8.99
C GLY A 203 9.45 2.21 9.79
N SER A 204 9.62 2.09 11.11
CA SER A 204 8.58 1.56 12.01
C SER A 204 7.33 2.44 12.04
N MET A 205 7.48 3.78 11.99
CA MET A 205 6.35 4.71 11.90
C MET A 205 5.55 4.50 10.61
N LEU A 206 6.23 4.34 9.46
CA LEU A 206 5.57 4.05 8.18
C LEU A 206 4.89 2.68 8.18
N LEU A 207 5.54 1.65 8.73
CA LEU A 207 4.95 0.32 8.86
C LEU A 207 3.64 0.35 9.67
N ALA A 208 3.68 0.95 10.87
CA ALA A 208 2.51 1.00 11.74
C ALA A 208 1.43 1.98 11.26
N GLY A 209 1.82 3.14 10.75
CA GLY A 209 0.90 4.23 10.39
C GLY A 209 0.20 4.03 9.05
N ILE A 210 0.84 3.33 8.11
CA ILE A 210 0.40 3.28 6.72
C ILE A 210 0.29 1.85 6.20
N VAL A 211 1.40 1.12 6.24
CA VAL A 211 1.56 -0.13 5.49
C VAL A 211 0.68 -1.27 5.99
N MET A 212 0.31 -1.27 7.26
CA MET A 212 -0.59 -2.26 7.87
C MET A 212 -2.07 -1.85 7.79
N LYS A 213 -2.42 -0.74 7.13
CA LYS A 213 -3.78 -0.21 7.01
C LYS A 213 -4.36 -0.47 5.64
#